data_371c75b633e9cb7e5c5d246c5880a664
#
_entry.id   371c75b633e9cb7e5c5d246c5880a664
#
_cell.length_a   1.000
_cell.length_b   1.000
_cell.length_c   1.000
_cell.angle_alpha   90.00
_cell.angle_beta   90.00
_cell.angle_gamma   90.00
#
_symmetry.space_group_name_H-M   'P 1'
#
loop_
_entity.id
_entity.type
_entity.pdbx_description
1 polymer ?
#
loop_
_entity_poly.entity_id
_entity_poly.type
_entity_poly.pdbx_seq_one_letter_code
_entity_poly.pdbx_strand_id
1 'polypeptide(L)'
;MLDSFGHADLLGAKVMRVVSSNRIYRGEPHGPQLERLKAQYRQAVDVAKRYGIRFAVENHLDYSADELLEILEAVDSPYIGITFDFGNFVRLGEDPVEAMAKLGKFVYATHVKDLRVNEDAPQEEWYSYSAVPIGEGFLDVPRLLRMLKDAGYTGLLAVEIDCLHPAYHHDEDAAVAQSVRELKRLVQGLS
;
A
#
# COMPACT_ATOMS: atom_id res chain seq x y z
N MET A 1 -16.46 4.47 6.50
CA MET A 1 -15.30 4.09 7.36
C MET A 1 -15.69 3.81 8.82
N LEU A 2 -16.39 4.69 9.54
CA LEU A 2 -16.67 4.45 10.99
C LEU A 2 -17.48 3.18 11.23
N ASP A 3 -18.51 2.89 10.45
CA ASP A 3 -19.31 1.67 10.54
C ASP A 3 -18.51 0.40 10.20
N SER A 4 -17.44 0.55 9.41
CA SER A 4 -16.58 -0.59 9.02
C SER A 4 -15.77 -1.17 10.18
N PHE A 5 -15.54 -0.40 11.26
CA PHE A 5 -14.87 -0.92 12.45
C PHE A 5 -15.70 -1.99 13.15
N GLY A 6 -17.04 -1.85 13.19
CA GLY A 6 -17.94 -2.88 13.72
C GLY A 6 -17.87 -4.18 12.92
N HIS A 7 -17.82 -4.09 11.59
CA HIS A 7 -17.64 -5.27 10.73
C HIS A 7 -16.26 -5.91 10.91
N ALA A 8 -15.20 -5.09 11.00
CA ALA A 8 -13.84 -5.58 11.23
C ALA A 8 -13.73 -6.32 12.59
N ASP A 9 -14.37 -5.81 13.62
CA ASP A 9 -14.44 -6.46 14.94
C ASP A 9 -15.14 -7.81 14.88
N LEU A 10 -16.31 -7.89 14.24
CA LEU A 10 -17.03 -9.14 14.01
C LEU A 10 -16.19 -10.20 13.29
N LEU A 11 -15.31 -9.77 12.36
CA LEU A 11 -14.38 -10.64 11.64
C LEU A 11 -13.10 -10.94 12.42
N GLY A 12 -12.90 -10.36 13.61
CA GLY A 12 -11.70 -10.53 14.41
C GLY A 12 -10.46 -9.82 13.84
N ALA A 13 -10.64 -8.88 12.90
CA ALA A 13 -9.53 -8.16 12.28
C ALA A 13 -8.81 -7.26 13.28
N LYS A 14 -7.48 -7.15 13.17
CA LYS A 14 -6.66 -6.27 14.00
C LYS A 14 -6.17 -5.04 13.24
N VAL A 15 -6.19 -5.11 11.93
CA VAL A 15 -5.85 -4.02 11.01
C VAL A 15 -6.93 -3.93 9.95
N MET A 16 -7.36 -2.71 9.63
CA MET A 16 -8.33 -2.41 8.58
C MET A 16 -7.68 -1.47 7.56
N ARG A 17 -7.60 -1.92 6.29
CA ARG A 17 -7.14 -1.06 5.20
C ARG A 17 -8.20 0.00 4.87
N VAL A 18 -7.73 1.22 4.61
CA VAL A 18 -8.57 2.32 4.13
C VAL A 18 -7.87 3.07 2.99
N VAL A 19 -8.65 3.69 2.11
CA VAL A 19 -8.18 4.58 1.05
C VAL A 19 -8.57 6.01 1.38
N SER A 20 -7.66 6.96 1.19
CA SER A 20 -7.88 8.37 1.56
C SER A 20 -8.76 9.12 0.58
N SER A 21 -8.52 8.91 -0.73
CA SER A 21 -9.13 9.65 -1.81
C SER A 21 -9.23 8.78 -3.07
N ASN A 22 -9.39 9.42 -4.21
CA ASN A 22 -9.41 8.75 -5.50
C ASN A 22 -8.57 9.56 -6.50
N ARG A 23 -7.95 8.88 -7.46
CA ARG A 23 -7.13 9.50 -8.50
C ARG A 23 -7.83 10.64 -9.25
N ILE A 24 -9.17 10.64 -9.32
CA ILE A 24 -9.94 11.71 -9.98
C ILE A 24 -9.80 13.07 -9.29
N TYR A 25 -9.49 13.09 -7.99
CA TYR A 25 -9.29 14.31 -7.21
C TYR A 25 -7.83 14.77 -7.16
N ARG A 26 -6.91 14.03 -7.79
CA ARG A 26 -5.47 14.33 -7.78
C ARG A 26 -5.14 15.67 -8.42
N GLY A 27 -5.95 16.12 -9.38
CA GLY A 27 -5.79 17.44 -10.02
C GLY A 27 -6.31 18.63 -9.20
N GLU A 28 -6.98 18.39 -8.08
CA GLU A 28 -7.46 19.42 -7.17
C GLU A 28 -6.38 19.82 -6.16
N PRO A 29 -6.44 21.05 -5.59
CA PRO A 29 -5.48 21.48 -4.58
C PRO A 29 -5.40 20.50 -3.39
N HIS A 30 -4.22 19.93 -3.12
CA HIS A 30 -4.03 18.91 -2.07
C HIS A 30 -4.14 19.51 -0.65
N GLY A 31 -3.65 20.71 -0.39
CA GLY A 31 -3.68 21.31 0.94
C GLY A 31 -5.03 21.23 1.65
N PRO A 32 -6.14 21.70 1.05
CA PRO A 32 -7.47 21.55 1.65
C PRO A 32 -7.92 20.10 1.83
N GLN A 33 -7.48 19.16 0.96
CA GLN A 33 -7.77 17.74 1.09
C GLN A 33 -7.05 17.14 2.30
N LEU A 34 -5.76 17.43 2.46
CA LEU A 34 -4.95 16.97 3.59
C LEU A 34 -5.51 17.44 4.93
N GLU A 35 -5.91 18.72 5.04
CA GLU A 35 -6.51 19.24 6.27
C GLU A 35 -7.82 18.51 6.63
N ARG A 36 -8.67 18.22 5.64
CA ARG A 36 -9.89 17.43 5.86
C ARG A 36 -9.56 16.00 6.33
N LEU A 37 -8.57 15.35 5.70
CA LEU A 37 -8.15 13.99 6.06
C LEU A 37 -7.59 13.94 7.48
N LYS A 38 -6.71 14.86 7.85
CA LYS A 38 -6.17 14.96 9.22
C LYS A 38 -7.29 15.07 10.26
N ALA A 39 -8.29 15.93 10.00
CA ALA A 39 -9.44 16.09 10.89
C ALA A 39 -10.28 14.80 10.98
N GLN A 40 -10.58 14.16 9.86
CA GLN A 40 -11.35 12.91 9.80
C GLN A 40 -10.60 11.74 10.46
N TYR A 41 -9.29 11.64 10.26
CA TYR A 41 -8.50 10.55 10.84
C TYR A 41 -8.32 10.70 12.35
N ARG A 42 -8.23 11.92 12.90
CA ARG A 42 -8.31 12.14 14.35
C ARG A 42 -9.63 11.60 14.94
N GLN A 43 -10.76 11.84 14.28
CA GLN A 43 -12.06 11.26 14.69
C GLN A 43 -12.07 9.72 14.55
N ALA A 44 -11.50 9.20 13.47
CA ALA A 44 -11.41 7.76 13.25
C ALA A 44 -10.54 7.05 14.30
N VAL A 45 -9.48 7.71 14.77
CA VAL A 45 -8.62 7.19 15.86
C VAL A 45 -9.41 6.92 17.13
N ASP A 46 -10.38 7.77 17.49
CA ASP A 46 -11.21 7.55 18.68
C ASP A 46 -12.11 6.32 18.55
N VAL A 47 -12.58 6.03 17.32
CA VAL A 47 -13.34 4.80 17.04
C VAL A 47 -12.40 3.61 17.02
N ALA A 48 -11.26 3.69 16.36
CA ALA A 48 -10.24 2.66 16.29
C ALA A 48 -9.80 2.18 17.69
N LYS A 49 -9.57 3.13 18.61
CA LYS A 49 -9.24 2.85 20.04
C LYS A 49 -10.33 2.02 20.71
N ARG A 50 -11.61 2.36 20.50
CA ARG A 50 -12.74 1.64 21.14
C ARG A 50 -12.83 0.18 20.72
N TYR A 51 -12.51 -0.10 19.45
CA TYR A 51 -12.51 -1.46 18.92
C TYR A 51 -11.17 -2.19 19.07
N GLY A 52 -10.09 -1.48 19.46
CA GLY A 52 -8.74 -2.05 19.50
C GLY A 52 -8.22 -2.47 18.11
N ILE A 53 -8.71 -1.80 17.06
CA ILE A 53 -8.37 -2.07 15.64
C ILE A 53 -7.59 -0.89 15.08
N ARG A 54 -6.41 -1.14 14.53
CA ARG A 54 -5.63 -0.13 13.81
C ARG A 54 -6.19 0.02 12.39
N PHE A 55 -6.14 1.22 11.83
CA PHE A 55 -6.40 1.40 10.41
C PHE A 55 -5.15 1.82 9.66
N ALA A 56 -5.00 1.29 8.46
CA ALA A 56 -3.85 1.46 7.61
C ALA A 56 -4.28 2.16 6.30
N VAL A 57 -3.81 3.40 6.13
CA VAL A 57 -4.07 4.20 4.94
C VAL A 57 -3.20 3.67 3.80
N GLU A 58 -3.79 3.27 2.70
CA GLU A 58 -3.03 2.83 1.55
C GLU A 58 -2.44 4.03 0.78
N ASN A 59 -1.17 3.92 0.39
CA ASN A 59 -0.63 4.74 -0.67
C ASN A 59 -1.25 4.27 -2.00
N HIS A 60 -2.36 4.87 -2.33
CA HIS A 60 -3.05 4.60 -3.59
C HIS A 60 -2.53 5.58 -4.69
N LEU A 61 -3.33 5.98 -5.64
CA LEU A 61 -2.93 6.92 -6.70
C LEU A 61 -3.32 8.37 -6.36
N ASP A 62 -3.29 8.73 -5.08
CA ASP A 62 -3.82 9.99 -4.55
C ASP A 62 -2.73 10.92 -3.99
N TYR A 63 -1.93 10.47 -3.04
CA TYR A 63 -0.96 11.31 -2.32
C TYR A 63 0.47 10.77 -2.39
N SER A 64 1.43 11.70 -2.37
CA SER A 64 2.86 11.41 -2.31
C SER A 64 3.27 10.83 -0.95
N ALA A 65 4.48 10.26 -0.88
CA ALA A 65 5.04 9.77 0.37
C ALA A 65 5.18 10.87 1.43
N ASP A 66 5.54 12.09 1.03
CA ASP A 66 5.67 13.24 1.94
C ASP A 66 4.30 13.70 2.47
N GLU A 67 3.26 13.73 1.64
CA GLU A 67 1.90 14.07 2.05
C GLU A 67 1.31 13.02 3.00
N LEU A 68 1.56 11.74 2.74
CA LEU A 68 1.14 10.67 3.66
C LEU A 68 1.88 10.77 5.00
N LEU A 69 3.17 11.06 5.00
CA LEU A 69 3.96 11.28 6.20
C LEU A 69 3.40 12.47 7.01
N GLU A 70 3.09 13.58 6.34
CA GLU A 70 2.48 14.77 6.97
C GLU A 70 1.16 14.43 7.66
N ILE A 71 0.30 13.62 7.02
CA ILE A 71 -0.96 13.16 7.62
C ILE A 71 -0.69 12.34 8.89
N LEU A 72 0.23 11.36 8.81
CA LEU A 72 0.52 10.45 9.92
C LEU A 72 1.11 11.19 11.13
N GLU A 73 2.05 12.10 10.88
CA GLU A 73 2.67 12.91 11.92
C GLU A 73 1.68 13.90 12.56
N ALA A 74 0.79 14.50 11.76
CA ALA A 74 -0.23 15.41 12.26
C ALA A 74 -1.32 14.72 13.08
N VAL A 75 -1.62 13.45 12.78
CA VAL A 75 -2.60 12.66 13.56
C VAL A 75 -1.95 12.08 14.82
N ASP A 76 -0.68 11.72 14.76
CA ASP A 76 0.17 11.24 15.87
C ASP A 76 -0.53 10.20 16.76
N SER A 77 -0.83 9.03 16.21
CA SER A 77 -1.52 7.97 16.94
C SER A 77 -1.05 6.57 16.53
N PRO A 78 -0.90 5.64 17.49
CA PRO A 78 -0.58 4.24 17.16
C PRO A 78 -1.75 3.47 16.52
N TYR A 79 -2.90 4.09 16.32
CA TYR A 79 -4.07 3.49 15.68
C TYR A 79 -4.19 3.81 14.19
N ILE A 80 -3.35 4.71 13.67
CA ILE A 80 -3.21 4.98 12.23
C ILE A 80 -1.83 4.60 11.74
N GLY A 81 -1.76 4.00 10.55
CA GLY A 81 -0.52 3.65 9.86
C GLY A 81 -0.75 3.54 8.36
N ILE A 82 0.14 2.85 7.67
CA ILE A 82 0.14 2.69 6.21
C ILE A 82 -0.12 1.24 5.83
N THR A 83 -0.98 1.02 4.83
CA THR A 83 -0.87 -0.14 3.95
C THR A 83 0.12 0.24 2.86
N PHE A 84 1.35 -0.26 2.96
CA PHE A 84 2.39 0.06 2.00
C PHE A 84 2.23 -0.82 0.76
N ASP A 85 1.81 -0.20 -0.32
CA ASP A 85 1.75 -0.81 -1.65
C ASP A 85 3.08 -0.55 -2.38
N PHE A 86 3.74 -1.61 -2.83
CA PHE A 86 5.07 -1.54 -3.44
C PHE A 86 5.07 -0.87 -4.81
N GLY A 87 3.96 -0.93 -5.54
CA GLY A 87 3.89 -0.46 -6.92
C GLY A 87 3.26 0.92 -7.10
N ASN A 88 2.38 1.34 -6.19
CA ASN A 88 1.60 2.55 -6.41
C ASN A 88 2.44 3.85 -6.41
N PHE A 89 3.54 3.90 -5.67
CA PHE A 89 4.47 5.05 -5.72
C PHE A 89 5.10 5.22 -7.11
N VAL A 90 5.45 4.12 -7.79
CA VAL A 90 5.97 4.19 -9.18
C VAL A 90 4.97 4.87 -10.11
N ARG A 91 3.69 4.55 -9.96
CA ARG A 91 2.61 5.16 -10.75
C ARG A 91 2.41 6.65 -10.47
N LEU A 92 2.96 7.15 -9.35
CA LEU A 92 3.04 8.56 -8.99
C LEU A 92 4.36 9.21 -9.43
N GLY A 93 5.30 8.43 -9.99
CA GLY A 93 6.64 8.89 -10.34
C GLY A 93 7.60 8.98 -9.15
N GLU A 94 7.30 8.30 -8.04
CA GLU A 94 8.15 8.24 -6.85
C GLU A 94 8.89 6.89 -6.74
N ASP A 95 10.07 6.91 -6.13
CA ASP A 95 10.83 5.70 -5.83
C ASP A 95 10.23 5.02 -4.57
N PRO A 96 9.72 3.78 -4.66
CA PRO A 96 9.17 3.07 -3.51
C PRO A 96 10.22 2.80 -2.41
N VAL A 97 11.52 2.76 -2.73
CA VAL A 97 12.59 2.61 -1.73
C VAL A 97 12.75 3.89 -0.92
N GLU A 98 12.70 5.05 -1.55
CA GLU A 98 12.72 6.34 -0.85
C GLU A 98 11.46 6.54 -0.02
N ALA A 99 10.30 6.16 -0.55
CA ALA A 99 9.04 6.17 0.18
C ALA A 99 9.08 5.23 1.40
N MET A 100 9.64 4.02 1.27
CA MET A 100 9.80 3.08 2.38
C MET A 100 10.73 3.63 3.46
N ALA A 101 11.79 4.35 3.10
CA ALA A 101 12.68 4.98 4.07
C ALA A 101 11.95 6.00 4.95
N LYS A 102 10.95 6.70 4.40
CA LYS A 102 10.12 7.68 5.14
C LYS A 102 9.01 7.00 5.96
N LEU A 103 8.32 6.04 5.37
CA LEU A 103 7.05 5.50 5.87
C LEU A 103 7.17 4.15 6.59
N GLY A 104 8.30 3.46 6.50
CA GLY A 104 8.47 2.07 6.95
C GLY A 104 8.05 1.83 8.40
N LYS A 105 8.35 2.75 9.33
CA LYS A 105 7.96 2.67 10.74
C LYS A 105 6.44 2.73 10.99
N PHE A 106 5.67 3.19 10.01
CA PHE A 106 4.22 3.30 10.08
C PHE A 106 3.48 2.16 9.37
N VAL A 107 4.19 1.19 8.80
CA VAL A 107 3.56 0.12 8.02
C VAL A 107 2.82 -0.86 8.94
N TYR A 108 1.51 -1.03 8.72
CA TYR A 108 0.65 -1.99 9.42
C TYR A 108 0.10 -3.08 8.51
N ALA A 109 0.11 -2.86 7.21
CA ALA A 109 -0.27 -3.82 6.19
C ALA A 109 0.55 -3.59 4.92
N THR A 110 0.55 -4.56 4.01
CA THR A 110 1.29 -4.45 2.74
C THR A 110 0.47 -4.98 1.58
N HIS A 111 0.69 -4.39 0.40
CA HIS A 111 0.43 -5.00 -0.89
C HIS A 111 1.76 -5.20 -1.61
N VAL A 112 2.20 -6.45 -1.66
CA VAL A 112 3.45 -6.82 -2.36
C VAL A 112 3.10 -7.15 -3.79
N LYS A 113 3.59 -6.34 -4.70
CA LYS A 113 3.46 -6.52 -6.15
C LYS A 113 4.78 -6.25 -6.84
N ASP A 114 4.89 -6.66 -8.08
CA ASP A 114 5.96 -6.28 -8.98
C ASP A 114 5.35 -5.77 -10.29
N LEU A 115 6.06 -4.89 -10.98
CA LEU A 115 5.52 -4.15 -12.10
C LEU A 115 6.43 -4.25 -13.33
N ARG A 116 5.79 -4.20 -14.51
CA ARG A 116 6.44 -4.02 -15.81
C ARG A 116 5.72 -2.91 -16.58
N VAL A 117 6.46 -2.19 -17.41
CA VAL A 117 5.87 -1.25 -18.37
C VAL A 117 5.02 -2.03 -19.35
N ASN A 118 3.80 -1.56 -19.57
CA ASN A 118 2.88 -2.08 -20.57
C ASN A 118 2.91 -1.11 -21.77
N GLU A 119 3.67 -1.47 -22.79
CA GLU A 119 3.86 -0.62 -23.98
C GLU A 119 2.58 -0.44 -24.79
N ASP A 120 1.60 -1.33 -24.64
CA ASP A 120 0.30 -1.27 -25.31
C ASP A 120 -0.70 -0.34 -24.61
N ALA A 121 -0.38 0.11 -23.39
CA ALA A 121 -1.25 1.01 -22.61
C ALA A 121 -0.86 2.48 -22.82
N PRO A 122 -1.85 3.41 -22.86
CA PRO A 122 -1.56 4.84 -22.80
C PRO A 122 -0.75 5.17 -21.53
N GLN A 123 0.29 6.00 -21.68
CA GLN A 123 1.22 6.30 -20.56
C GLN A 123 0.55 7.07 -19.41
N GLU A 124 -0.50 7.82 -19.68
CA GLU A 124 -1.31 8.55 -18.71
C GLU A 124 -2.25 7.64 -17.90
N GLU A 125 -2.45 6.41 -18.35
CA GLU A 125 -3.27 5.45 -17.62
C GLU A 125 -2.48 4.73 -16.54
N TRP A 126 -3.12 4.48 -15.40
CA TRP A 126 -2.48 3.86 -14.24
C TRP A 126 -1.95 2.43 -14.53
N TYR A 127 -2.57 1.72 -15.46
CA TYR A 127 -2.17 0.38 -15.89
C TYR A 127 -1.04 0.37 -16.92
N SER A 128 -0.48 1.54 -17.29
CA SER A 128 0.77 1.62 -18.05
C SER A 128 1.93 0.94 -17.30
N TYR A 129 1.82 0.83 -15.97
CA TYR A 129 2.60 -0.07 -15.15
C TYR A 129 1.72 -1.22 -14.70
N SER A 130 1.76 -2.34 -15.42
CA SER A 130 0.94 -3.53 -15.15
C SER A 130 1.65 -4.51 -14.23
N ALA A 131 0.88 -5.22 -13.41
CA ALA A 131 1.40 -6.20 -12.48
C ALA A 131 1.97 -7.43 -13.20
N VAL A 132 3.07 -7.95 -12.68
CA VAL A 132 3.69 -9.21 -13.11
C VAL A 132 3.94 -10.09 -11.89
N PRO A 133 4.20 -11.40 -12.05
CA PRO A 133 4.65 -12.23 -10.94
C PRO A 133 5.86 -11.61 -10.24
N ILE A 134 5.88 -11.67 -8.89
CA ILE A 134 6.99 -11.14 -8.09
C ILE A 134 8.31 -11.74 -8.56
N GLY A 135 9.30 -10.88 -8.81
CA GLY A 135 10.62 -11.22 -9.33
C GLY A 135 10.74 -11.15 -10.85
N GLU A 136 9.66 -10.86 -11.58
CA GLU A 136 9.67 -10.70 -13.03
C GLU A 136 9.52 -9.24 -13.49
N GLY A 137 9.35 -8.33 -12.55
CA GLY A 137 9.26 -6.89 -12.78
C GLY A 137 10.57 -6.16 -12.52
N PHE A 138 10.47 -4.85 -12.39
CA PHE A 138 11.61 -3.97 -12.17
C PHE A 138 11.72 -3.45 -10.73
N LEU A 139 10.77 -3.78 -9.83
CA LEU A 139 10.83 -3.34 -8.45
C LEU A 139 11.90 -4.11 -7.67
N ASP A 140 12.67 -3.41 -6.85
CA ASP A 140 13.61 -4.07 -5.93
C ASP A 140 12.86 -4.63 -4.70
N VAL A 141 11.99 -5.64 -4.98
CA VAL A 141 11.19 -6.31 -3.95
C VAL A 141 12.07 -6.87 -2.82
N PRO A 142 13.23 -7.50 -3.08
CA PRO A 142 14.11 -7.97 -2.01
C PRO A 142 14.58 -6.85 -1.07
N ARG A 143 14.89 -5.68 -1.60
CA ARG A 143 15.30 -4.50 -0.82
C ARG A 143 14.15 -3.97 0.02
N LEU A 144 12.97 -3.82 -0.56
CA LEU A 144 11.77 -3.36 0.14
C LEU A 144 11.39 -4.29 1.30
N LEU A 145 11.46 -5.62 1.09
CA LEU A 145 11.21 -6.60 2.14
C LEU A 145 12.24 -6.50 3.28
N ARG A 146 13.52 -6.27 2.96
CA ARG A 146 14.56 -6.06 3.96
C ARG A 146 14.29 -4.82 4.79
N MET A 147 13.95 -3.70 4.12
CA MET A 147 13.60 -2.46 4.81
C MET A 147 12.37 -2.60 5.72
N LEU A 148 11.35 -3.36 5.30
CA LEU A 148 10.20 -3.70 6.15
C LEU A 148 10.63 -4.47 7.39
N LYS A 149 11.49 -5.49 7.23
CA LYS A 149 12.03 -6.26 8.36
C LYS A 149 12.82 -5.37 9.31
N ASP A 150 13.69 -4.52 8.78
CA ASP A 150 14.52 -3.60 9.57
C ASP A 150 13.67 -2.54 10.31
N ALA A 151 12.52 -2.16 9.74
CA ALA A 151 11.52 -1.32 10.40
C ALA A 151 10.68 -2.05 11.46
N GLY A 152 10.89 -3.35 11.66
CA GLY A 152 10.20 -4.16 12.65
C GLY A 152 8.81 -4.65 12.23
N TYR A 153 8.50 -4.65 10.94
CA TYR A 153 7.22 -5.17 10.43
C TYR A 153 7.12 -6.69 10.61
N THR A 154 6.04 -7.14 11.22
CA THR A 154 5.75 -8.57 11.48
C THR A 154 4.36 -9.00 10.96
N GLY A 155 3.73 -8.14 10.17
CA GLY A 155 2.40 -8.40 9.61
C GLY A 155 2.42 -9.33 8.40
N LEU A 156 1.26 -9.46 7.77
CA LEU A 156 1.10 -10.27 6.57
C LEU A 156 1.70 -9.57 5.35
N LEU A 157 2.34 -10.35 4.48
CA LEU A 157 2.79 -9.92 3.16
C LEU A 157 1.74 -10.37 2.14
N ALA A 158 0.82 -9.47 1.79
CA ALA A 158 -0.27 -9.77 0.86
C ALA A 158 0.19 -9.57 -0.58
N VAL A 159 0.16 -10.63 -1.38
CA VAL A 159 0.38 -10.53 -2.84
C VAL A 159 -0.82 -9.84 -3.47
N GLU A 160 -0.57 -8.86 -4.31
CA GLU A 160 -1.62 -8.20 -5.11
C GLU A 160 -1.27 -8.20 -6.60
N ILE A 161 -2.24 -8.63 -7.40
CA ILE A 161 -2.25 -8.49 -8.87
C ILE A 161 -3.49 -7.67 -9.22
N ASP A 162 -3.32 -6.38 -9.46
CA ASP A 162 -4.41 -5.44 -9.72
C ASP A 162 -4.76 -5.32 -11.21
N CYS A 163 -3.77 -5.38 -12.09
CA CYS A 163 -3.92 -5.41 -13.53
C CYS A 163 -2.76 -6.24 -14.11
N LEU A 164 -3.01 -7.51 -14.40
CA LEU A 164 -1.99 -8.41 -14.91
C LEU A 164 -1.52 -7.96 -16.30
N HIS A 165 -0.20 -7.94 -16.50
CA HIS A 165 0.41 -7.57 -17.77
C HIS A 165 -0.06 -8.50 -18.91
N PRO A 166 -0.40 -8.00 -20.10
CA PRO A 166 -0.97 -8.80 -21.21
C PRO A 166 -0.13 -10.03 -21.59
N ALA A 167 1.18 -9.98 -21.42
CA ALA A 167 2.08 -11.11 -21.68
C ALA A 167 1.76 -12.39 -20.89
N TYR A 168 0.94 -12.30 -19.86
CA TYR A 168 0.52 -13.45 -19.02
C TYR A 168 -0.88 -13.97 -19.39
N HIS A 169 -1.47 -13.50 -20.49
CA HIS A 169 -2.69 -14.05 -21.08
C HIS A 169 -3.89 -14.16 -20.12
N HIS A 170 -4.01 -13.22 -19.16
CA HIS A 170 -5.07 -13.20 -18.15
C HIS A 170 -5.09 -14.45 -17.22
N ASP A 171 -3.94 -15.06 -16.97
CA ASP A 171 -3.81 -16.16 -16.01
C ASP A 171 -3.40 -15.61 -14.64
N GLU A 172 -4.33 -14.92 -13.98
CA GLU A 172 -4.13 -14.35 -12.65
C GLU A 172 -3.83 -15.42 -11.61
N ASP A 173 -4.45 -16.59 -11.70
CA ASP A 173 -4.23 -17.70 -10.77
C ASP A 173 -2.79 -18.19 -10.81
N ALA A 174 -2.23 -18.38 -12.02
CA ALA A 174 -0.83 -18.76 -12.19
C ALA A 174 0.12 -17.65 -11.69
N ALA A 175 -0.19 -16.39 -12.00
CA ALA A 175 0.61 -15.23 -11.58
C ALA A 175 0.64 -15.10 -10.05
N VAL A 176 -0.50 -15.24 -9.37
CA VAL A 176 -0.58 -15.23 -7.91
C VAL A 176 0.17 -16.42 -7.31
N ALA A 177 -0.03 -17.63 -7.83
CA ALA A 177 0.65 -18.82 -7.34
C ALA A 177 2.18 -18.71 -7.46
N GLN A 178 2.67 -18.16 -8.58
CA GLN A 178 4.10 -17.90 -8.80
C GLN A 178 4.61 -16.84 -7.82
N SER A 179 3.90 -15.73 -7.67
CA SER A 179 4.24 -14.64 -6.75
C SER A 179 4.35 -15.13 -5.31
N VAL A 180 3.41 -15.96 -4.86
CA VAL A 180 3.45 -16.54 -3.50
C VAL A 180 4.66 -17.44 -3.30
N ARG A 181 5.03 -18.25 -4.31
CA ARG A 181 6.25 -19.10 -4.23
C ARG A 181 7.51 -18.26 -4.12
N GLU A 182 7.63 -17.25 -4.97
CA GLU A 182 8.81 -16.37 -4.98
C GLU A 182 8.90 -15.53 -3.69
N LEU A 183 7.77 -14.96 -3.23
CA LEU A 183 7.74 -14.21 -1.98
C LEU A 183 8.19 -15.08 -0.78
N LYS A 184 7.72 -16.32 -0.70
CA LYS A 184 8.19 -17.27 0.34
C LYS A 184 9.69 -17.52 0.26
N ARG A 185 10.24 -17.68 -0.94
CA ARG A 185 11.67 -17.84 -1.15
C ARG A 185 12.47 -16.63 -0.69
N LEU A 186 12.00 -15.42 -1.04
CA LEU A 186 12.65 -14.18 -0.64
C LEU A 186 12.64 -13.99 0.88
N VAL A 187 11.50 -14.26 1.53
CA VAL A 187 11.38 -14.16 2.99
C VAL A 187 12.32 -15.13 3.72
N GLN A 188 12.46 -16.36 3.22
CA GLN A 188 13.43 -17.31 3.77
C GLN A 188 14.88 -16.81 3.67
N GLY A 189 15.20 -16.05 2.63
CA GLY A 189 16.52 -15.43 2.44
C GLY A 189 16.79 -14.20 3.29
N LEU A 190 15.77 -13.68 4.02
CA LEU A 190 15.93 -12.55 4.94
C LEU A 190 16.39 -12.96 6.35
N SER A 191 16.55 -14.23 6.60
CA SER A 191 16.90 -14.81 7.92
C SER A 191 18.23 -14.31 8.44
#